data_2d813c79d95c82ff784e060081516898
#
_entry.id   2d813c79d95c82ff784e060081516898
#
_cell.length_a   1.000
_cell.length_b   1.000
_cell.length_c   1.000
_cell.angle_alpha   90.00
_cell.angle_beta   90.00
_cell.angle_gamma   90.00
#
_symmetry.space_group_name_H-M   'P 1'
#
loop_
_entity.id
_entity.type
_entity.pdbx_description
1 polymer ?
#
loop_
_entity_poly.entity_id
_entity_poly.type
_entity_poly.pdbx_seq_one_letter_code
_entity_poly.pdbx_strand_id
1 'polypeptide(L)'
;IMEKIKGYTSYIYLHVKGEPLIHPELDKILKIANSYNLNVNITTNARILKDKLDIIINNKIRQLNISLHSFDSLDEIEEILYVIDKISDSYISLRLWNNKDNSDILKLLERHYNKNITNDKRFTLGDNVFLDRDVLFSWPDINIDEISKYGTCKGGKNQLAILVDGTLVPCCLDNDGYNKLGNIFESDLESVLKSNNYRKIVNGFNNNILVSELCKRCGYIKRFKGGI
;
A
#
# COMPACT_ATOMS: atom_id res chain seq x y z
N ILE A 1 -1.50 17.62 -7.99
CA ILE A 1 -1.29 16.20 -8.35
C ILE A 1 -2.62 15.57 -8.72
N MET A 2 -3.62 15.54 -7.82
CA MET A 2 -4.88 14.81 -8.03
C MET A 2 -5.61 15.22 -9.31
N GLU A 3 -5.61 16.50 -9.65
CA GLU A 3 -6.16 16.99 -10.91
C GLU A 3 -5.46 16.39 -12.14
N LYS A 4 -4.15 16.23 -12.10
CA LYS A 4 -3.37 15.67 -13.21
C LYS A 4 -3.57 14.15 -13.39
N ILE A 5 -3.97 13.44 -12.34
CA ILE A 5 -4.10 11.97 -12.37
C ILE A 5 -5.56 11.48 -12.48
N LYS A 6 -6.57 12.31 -12.22
CA LYS A 6 -8.00 11.93 -12.18
C LYS A 6 -8.52 11.23 -13.45
N GLY A 7 -7.91 11.48 -14.60
CA GLY A 7 -8.26 10.81 -15.86
C GLY A 7 -7.56 9.45 -16.11
N TYR A 8 -6.61 9.07 -15.26
CA TYR A 8 -5.81 7.87 -15.41
C TYR A 8 -6.11 6.80 -14.35
N THR A 9 -6.65 7.20 -13.22
CA THR A 9 -6.97 6.28 -12.12
C THR A 9 -8.20 6.74 -11.36
N SER A 10 -8.95 5.76 -10.83
CA SER A 10 -10.01 6.01 -9.84
C SER A 10 -9.54 5.74 -8.41
N TYR A 11 -8.29 5.33 -8.21
CA TYR A 11 -7.76 4.91 -6.92
C TYR A 11 -6.44 5.61 -6.59
N ILE A 12 -6.33 6.09 -5.35
CA ILE A 12 -5.07 6.57 -4.80
C ILE A 12 -4.76 5.85 -3.49
N TYR A 13 -3.47 5.70 -3.23
CA TYR A 13 -2.94 5.06 -2.02
C TYR A 13 -2.03 6.06 -1.32
N LEU A 14 -2.44 6.48 -0.13
CA LEU A 14 -1.63 7.39 0.70
C LEU A 14 -0.60 6.56 1.47
N HIS A 15 0.44 6.18 0.78
CA HIS A 15 1.65 5.54 1.32
C HIS A 15 2.73 5.54 0.24
N VAL A 16 3.94 5.63 0.60
CA VAL A 16 5.19 5.23 -0.05
C VAL A 16 6.16 5.06 1.09
N LYS A 17 6.39 6.11 1.84
CA LYS A 17 7.19 6.18 3.08
C LYS A 17 6.41 7.00 4.12
N GLY A 18 6.58 6.67 5.40
CA GLY A 18 5.97 7.41 6.50
C GLY A 18 4.58 6.91 6.89
N GLU A 19 3.91 7.69 7.73
CA GLU A 19 2.60 7.39 8.31
C GLU A 19 1.59 8.46 7.83
N PRO A 20 0.60 8.12 7.00
CA PRO A 20 -0.34 9.10 6.46
C PRO A 20 -1.15 9.84 7.53
N LEU A 21 -1.48 9.16 8.65
CA LEU A 21 -2.33 9.75 9.68
C LEU A 21 -1.68 10.93 10.42
N ILE A 22 -0.33 11.04 10.43
CA ILE A 22 0.36 12.17 11.05
C ILE A 22 0.34 13.44 10.19
N HIS A 23 -0.09 13.35 8.92
CA HIS A 23 -0.05 14.51 8.04
C HIS A 23 -0.99 15.62 8.55
N PRO A 24 -0.51 16.85 8.77
CA PRO A 24 -1.31 17.91 9.39
C PRO A 24 -2.54 18.32 8.55
N GLU A 25 -2.43 18.22 7.24
CA GLU A 25 -3.52 18.54 6.30
C GLU A 25 -4.29 17.31 5.79
N LEU A 26 -4.29 16.18 6.53
CA LEU A 26 -4.93 14.93 6.07
C LEU A 26 -6.40 15.17 5.67
N ASP A 27 -7.17 15.87 6.49
CA ASP A 27 -8.58 16.18 6.20
C ASP A 27 -8.75 16.94 4.86
N LYS A 28 -7.91 17.93 4.61
CA LYS A 28 -7.91 18.68 3.36
C LYS A 28 -7.55 17.81 2.16
N ILE A 29 -6.54 16.94 2.31
CA ILE A 29 -6.13 16.00 1.27
C ILE A 29 -7.28 15.05 0.91
N LEU A 30 -7.98 14.50 1.90
CA LEU A 30 -9.12 13.62 1.71
C LEU A 30 -10.30 14.34 1.01
N LYS A 31 -10.63 15.57 1.44
CA LYS A 31 -11.67 16.39 0.80
C LYS A 31 -11.35 16.69 -0.67
N ILE A 32 -10.10 17.00 -0.99
CA ILE A 32 -9.66 17.21 -2.38
C ILE A 32 -9.79 15.91 -3.18
N ALA A 33 -9.34 14.77 -2.63
CA ALA A 33 -9.48 13.47 -3.30
C ALA A 33 -10.96 13.16 -3.61
N ASN A 34 -11.83 13.35 -2.63
CA ASN A 34 -13.26 13.13 -2.77
C ASN A 34 -13.90 14.06 -3.82
N SER A 35 -13.46 15.32 -3.93
CA SER A 35 -13.95 16.26 -4.95
C SER A 35 -13.59 15.83 -6.38
N TYR A 36 -12.55 15.05 -6.55
CA TYR A 36 -12.17 14.42 -7.82
C TYR A 36 -12.70 12.99 -8.00
N ASN A 37 -13.58 12.51 -7.10
CA ASN A 37 -14.09 11.12 -7.08
C ASN A 37 -12.99 10.05 -7.05
N LEU A 38 -11.88 10.33 -6.38
CA LEU A 38 -10.80 9.37 -6.20
C LEU A 38 -11.07 8.49 -4.95
N ASN A 39 -11.04 7.19 -5.14
CA ASN A 39 -11.16 6.21 -4.06
C ASN A 39 -9.84 6.16 -3.27
N VAL A 40 -9.87 6.64 -2.03
CA VAL A 40 -8.68 6.72 -1.19
C VAL A 40 -8.46 5.42 -0.43
N ASN A 41 -7.25 4.90 -0.50
CA ASN A 41 -6.77 3.79 0.33
C ASN A 41 -5.62 4.29 1.21
N ILE A 42 -5.70 4.04 2.51
CA ILE A 42 -4.68 4.42 3.50
C ILE A 42 -4.03 3.16 4.04
N THR A 43 -2.70 3.16 4.15
CA THR A 43 -1.96 2.15 4.90
C THR A 43 -1.32 2.82 6.10
N THR A 44 -1.57 2.29 7.29
CA THR A 44 -1.20 2.92 8.56
C THR A 44 -0.75 1.89 9.60
N ASN A 45 0.11 2.31 10.51
CA ASN A 45 0.38 1.58 11.75
C ASN A 45 -0.72 1.77 12.80
N ALA A 46 -1.68 2.64 12.53
CA ALA A 46 -2.86 2.98 13.34
C ALA A 46 -2.59 3.50 14.76
N ARG A 47 -1.33 3.83 15.13
CA ARG A 47 -0.98 4.32 16.47
C ARG A 47 -1.76 5.55 16.91
N ILE A 48 -2.18 6.39 15.95
CA ILE A 48 -2.96 7.61 16.21
C ILE A 48 -4.34 7.58 15.56
N LEU A 49 -4.85 6.40 15.20
CA LEU A 49 -6.14 6.26 14.52
C LEU A 49 -7.28 6.80 15.41
N LYS A 50 -7.20 6.58 16.72
CA LYS A 50 -8.17 7.09 17.70
C LYS A 50 -8.30 8.62 17.63
N ASP A 51 -7.18 9.33 17.54
CA ASP A 51 -7.14 10.80 17.47
C ASP A 51 -7.60 11.34 16.11
N LYS A 52 -7.59 10.50 15.08
CA LYS A 52 -8.00 10.83 13.72
C LYS A 52 -9.36 10.28 13.33
N LEU A 53 -10.07 9.63 14.26
CA LEU A 53 -11.32 8.92 13.97
C LEU A 53 -12.36 9.84 13.29
N ASP A 54 -12.55 11.05 13.78
CA ASP A 54 -13.49 12.00 13.20
C ASP A 54 -13.13 12.37 11.75
N ILE A 55 -11.83 12.51 11.46
CA ILE A 55 -11.36 12.75 10.08
C ILE A 55 -11.69 11.56 9.19
N ILE A 56 -11.47 10.34 9.70
CA ILE A 56 -11.72 9.10 8.96
C ILE A 56 -13.21 8.94 8.67
N ILE A 57 -14.09 9.15 9.67
CA ILE A 57 -15.54 8.99 9.53
C ILE A 57 -16.14 10.06 8.64
N ASN A 58 -15.70 11.32 8.78
CA ASN A 58 -16.25 12.45 8.03
C ASN A 58 -15.74 12.52 6.58
N ASN A 59 -14.81 11.68 6.18
CA ASN A 59 -14.29 11.64 4.83
C ASN A 59 -14.53 10.26 4.18
N LYS A 60 -14.79 10.29 2.88
CA LYS A 60 -15.04 9.08 2.10
C LYS A 60 -13.73 8.33 1.83
N ILE A 61 -13.36 7.43 2.72
CA ILE A 61 -12.18 6.56 2.56
C ILE A 61 -12.67 5.18 2.12
N ARG A 62 -12.12 4.69 1.01
CA ARG A 62 -12.50 3.37 0.52
C ARG A 62 -11.97 2.26 1.40
N GLN A 63 -10.69 2.34 1.80
CA GLN A 63 -10.04 1.26 2.54
C GLN A 63 -8.95 1.75 3.48
N LEU A 64 -8.96 1.23 4.70
CA LEU A 64 -7.88 1.32 5.68
C LEU A 64 -7.15 -0.02 5.76
N ASN A 65 -5.83 0.01 5.54
CA ASN A 65 -4.96 -1.13 5.76
C ASN A 65 -4.19 -0.92 7.06
N ILE A 66 -4.48 -1.70 8.07
CA ILE A 66 -3.94 -1.55 9.41
C ILE A 66 -2.90 -2.64 9.66
N SER A 67 -1.68 -2.26 9.98
CA SER A 67 -0.56 -3.18 10.22
C SER A 67 -0.58 -3.64 11.68
N LEU A 68 -1.32 -4.71 11.99
CA LEU A 68 -1.41 -5.24 13.37
C LEU A 68 -0.04 -5.67 13.93
N HIS A 69 0.87 -6.11 13.07
CA HIS A 69 2.23 -6.50 13.46
C HIS A 69 3.12 -5.33 13.93
N SER A 70 2.64 -4.10 13.85
CA SER A 70 3.33 -2.90 14.35
C SER A 70 2.99 -2.53 15.80
N PHE A 71 2.04 -3.20 16.41
CA PHE A 71 1.70 -3.02 17.82
C PHE A 71 2.63 -3.83 18.74
N ASP A 72 2.87 -3.32 19.94
CA ASP A 72 3.79 -3.94 20.90
C ASP A 72 3.06 -4.84 21.91
N SER A 73 1.74 -4.65 22.10
CA SER A 73 0.93 -5.43 23.03
C SER A 73 -0.45 -5.80 22.45
N LEU A 74 -1.08 -6.80 23.05
CA LEU A 74 -2.47 -7.20 22.73
C LEU A 74 -3.47 -6.14 23.18
N ASP A 75 -3.20 -5.45 24.27
CA ASP A 75 -4.09 -4.41 24.81
C ASP A 75 -4.21 -3.25 23.82
N GLU A 76 -3.09 -2.83 23.19
CA GLU A 76 -3.11 -1.82 22.15
C GLU A 76 -3.93 -2.28 20.93
N ILE A 77 -3.83 -3.57 20.55
CA ILE A 77 -4.63 -4.12 19.46
C ILE A 77 -6.11 -4.15 19.85
N GLU A 78 -6.45 -4.55 21.07
CA GLU A 78 -7.82 -4.57 21.55
C GLU A 78 -8.45 -3.17 21.55
N GLU A 79 -7.72 -2.15 22.03
CA GLU A 79 -8.17 -0.75 21.95
C GLU A 79 -8.45 -0.32 20.50
N ILE A 80 -7.57 -0.66 19.58
CA ILE A 80 -7.75 -0.24 18.19
C ILE A 80 -8.92 -0.97 17.52
N LEU A 81 -9.24 -2.20 17.90
CA LEU A 81 -10.42 -2.92 17.41
C LEU A 81 -11.71 -2.17 17.78
N TYR A 82 -11.83 -1.65 19.00
CA TYR A 82 -12.98 -0.82 19.41
C TYR A 82 -13.06 0.52 18.64
N VAL A 83 -11.94 1.04 18.18
CA VAL A 83 -11.94 2.22 17.31
C VAL A 83 -12.41 1.84 15.90
N ILE A 84 -11.96 0.71 15.39
CA ILE A 84 -12.33 0.16 14.08
C ILE A 84 -13.82 -0.12 13.99
N ASP A 85 -14.45 -0.64 15.04
CA ASP A 85 -15.88 -0.95 15.08
C ASP A 85 -16.78 0.28 14.87
N LYS A 86 -16.24 1.49 15.03
CA LYS A 86 -16.95 2.74 14.76
C LYS A 86 -16.86 3.17 13.29
N ILE A 87 -16.12 2.45 12.45
CA ILE A 87 -15.89 2.79 11.05
C ILE A 87 -16.73 1.86 10.17
N SER A 88 -17.90 2.32 9.72
CA SER A 88 -18.83 1.51 8.92
C SER A 88 -18.61 1.63 7.41
N ASP A 89 -18.20 2.82 6.92
CA ASP A 89 -18.24 3.16 5.50
C ASP A 89 -16.93 2.87 4.75
N SER A 90 -15.97 2.23 5.42
CA SER A 90 -14.67 1.87 4.84
C SER A 90 -14.42 0.38 4.96
N TYR A 91 -13.78 -0.22 3.94
CA TYR A 91 -13.21 -1.55 4.10
C TYR A 91 -11.99 -1.49 5.01
N ILE A 92 -11.91 -2.40 5.97
CA ILE A 92 -10.78 -2.50 6.90
C ILE A 92 -10.01 -3.79 6.59
N SER A 93 -8.73 -3.66 6.27
CA SER A 93 -7.81 -4.77 6.08
C SER A 93 -6.83 -4.82 7.26
N LEU A 94 -7.06 -5.72 8.20
CA LEU A 94 -6.14 -6.02 9.30
C LEU A 94 -4.99 -6.89 8.76
N ARG A 95 -3.76 -6.39 8.79
CA ARG A 95 -2.62 -7.04 8.16
C ARG A 95 -1.68 -7.68 9.18
N LEU A 96 -1.44 -8.96 9.00
CA LEU A 96 -0.39 -9.72 9.67
C LEU A 96 0.64 -10.17 8.61
N TRP A 97 1.52 -9.24 8.24
CA TRP A 97 2.55 -9.44 7.22
C TRP A 97 3.91 -9.59 7.89
N ASN A 98 4.10 -10.70 8.57
CA ASN A 98 5.33 -11.03 9.26
C ASN A 98 5.57 -12.55 9.28
N ASN A 99 6.72 -12.97 9.82
CA ASN A 99 7.08 -14.38 9.99
C ASN A 99 7.06 -14.81 11.46
N LYS A 100 6.40 -14.01 12.33
CA LYS A 100 6.28 -14.31 13.76
C LYS A 100 5.08 -15.23 14.02
N ASP A 101 5.08 -15.85 15.19
CA ASP A 101 3.87 -16.45 15.73
C ASP A 101 2.86 -15.34 16.07
N ASN A 102 1.67 -15.44 15.50
CA ASN A 102 0.58 -14.50 15.71
C ASN A 102 -0.61 -15.17 16.43
N SER A 103 -0.40 -16.31 17.07
CA SER A 103 -1.48 -17.13 17.68
C SER A 103 -2.32 -16.33 18.67
N ASP A 104 -1.71 -15.48 19.49
CA ASP A 104 -2.43 -14.69 20.49
C ASP A 104 -3.22 -13.55 19.85
N ILE A 105 -2.69 -12.93 18.79
CA ILE A 105 -3.45 -11.95 17.98
C ILE A 105 -4.66 -12.62 17.33
N LEU A 106 -4.48 -13.82 16.76
CA LEU A 106 -5.59 -14.56 16.16
C LEU A 106 -6.68 -14.91 17.17
N LYS A 107 -6.32 -15.40 18.37
CA LYS A 107 -7.27 -15.65 19.45
C LYS A 107 -8.01 -14.39 19.89
N LEU A 108 -7.32 -13.25 19.95
CA LEU A 108 -7.95 -11.96 20.25
C LEU A 108 -8.99 -11.61 19.18
N LEU A 109 -8.64 -11.72 17.90
CA LEU A 109 -9.56 -11.46 16.79
C LEU A 109 -10.74 -12.44 16.78
N GLU A 110 -10.51 -13.74 17.03
CA GLU A 110 -11.57 -14.75 17.14
C GLU A 110 -12.59 -14.40 18.24
N ARG A 111 -12.07 -13.98 19.39
CA ARG A 111 -12.91 -13.55 20.52
C ARG A 111 -13.69 -12.27 20.19
N HIS A 112 -13.03 -11.27 19.62
CA HIS A 112 -13.62 -9.97 19.33
C HIS A 112 -14.74 -10.06 18.28
N TYR A 113 -14.51 -10.80 17.19
CA TYR A 113 -15.48 -10.96 16.08
C TYR A 113 -16.38 -12.19 16.21
N ASN A 114 -16.20 -13.00 17.24
CA ASN A 114 -16.92 -14.29 17.43
C ASN A 114 -16.84 -15.18 16.18
N LYS A 115 -15.63 -15.39 15.66
CA LYS A 115 -15.35 -16.18 14.46
C LYS A 115 -14.22 -17.17 14.71
N ASN A 116 -14.29 -18.35 14.09
CA ASN A 116 -13.16 -19.29 14.03
C ASN A 116 -12.33 -18.96 12.79
N ILE A 117 -11.11 -18.47 12.97
CA ILE A 117 -10.25 -18.03 11.88
C ILE A 117 -9.56 -19.22 11.24
N THR A 118 -9.80 -19.44 9.95
CA THR A 118 -9.13 -20.47 9.15
C THR A 118 -7.72 -20.04 8.71
N ASN A 119 -6.97 -20.96 8.09
CA ASN A 119 -5.63 -20.67 7.59
C ASN A 119 -5.59 -19.94 6.23
N ASP A 120 -6.72 -19.44 5.78
CA ASP A 120 -6.79 -18.71 4.52
C ASP A 120 -5.93 -17.43 4.54
N LYS A 121 -5.36 -17.11 3.39
CA LYS A 121 -4.56 -15.89 3.23
C LYS A 121 -5.39 -14.62 3.50
N ARG A 122 -6.69 -14.66 3.18
CA ARG A 122 -7.67 -13.62 3.49
C ARG A 122 -8.88 -14.26 4.15
N PHE A 123 -9.29 -13.71 5.29
CA PHE A 123 -10.44 -14.18 6.07
C PHE A 123 -11.37 -13.00 6.39
N THR A 124 -12.69 -13.22 6.31
CA THR A 124 -13.73 -12.23 6.62
C THR A 124 -14.07 -12.26 8.10
N LEU A 125 -13.72 -11.20 8.82
CA LEU A 125 -14.01 -11.04 10.24
C LEU A 125 -15.39 -10.40 10.48
N GLY A 126 -15.75 -9.38 9.74
CA GLY A 126 -17.02 -8.65 9.82
C GLY A 126 -17.49 -8.21 8.43
N ASP A 127 -18.56 -7.45 8.35
CA ASP A 127 -19.17 -7.02 7.08
C ASP A 127 -18.18 -6.24 6.20
N ASN A 128 -17.36 -5.40 6.81
CA ASN A 128 -16.35 -4.57 6.13
C ASN A 128 -14.92 -4.82 6.66
N VAL A 129 -14.71 -5.81 7.55
CA VAL A 129 -13.41 -6.09 8.19
C VAL A 129 -12.85 -7.43 7.72
N PHE A 130 -11.62 -7.41 7.26
CA PHE A 130 -10.90 -8.56 6.73
C PHE A 130 -9.54 -8.71 7.41
N LEU A 131 -9.14 -9.95 7.66
CA LEU A 131 -7.77 -10.30 8.04
C LEU A 131 -7.01 -10.69 6.78
N ASP A 132 -5.92 -10.00 6.49
CA ASP A 132 -5.01 -10.30 5.39
C ASP A 132 -3.65 -10.74 5.94
N ARG A 133 -3.25 -11.99 5.65
CA ARG A 133 -1.97 -12.59 6.09
C ARG A 133 -1.01 -12.73 4.93
N ASP A 134 0.24 -12.39 5.16
CA ASP A 134 1.31 -12.60 4.18
C ASP A 134 2.67 -12.68 4.88
N VAL A 135 3.66 -13.20 4.17
CA VAL A 135 5.03 -13.28 4.64
C VAL A 135 5.80 -12.00 4.34
N LEU A 136 6.82 -11.73 5.13
CA LEU A 136 7.77 -10.67 4.84
C LEU A 136 8.46 -10.91 3.49
N PHE A 137 8.79 -9.82 2.82
CA PHE A 137 9.65 -9.83 1.65
C PHE A 137 10.81 -8.86 1.88
N SER A 138 11.94 -9.12 1.22
CA SER A 138 13.07 -8.19 1.25
C SER A 138 12.72 -6.95 0.44
N TRP A 139 12.75 -5.78 1.10
CA TRP A 139 12.60 -4.51 0.41
C TRP A 139 13.73 -4.33 -0.61
N PRO A 140 13.46 -3.70 -1.75
CA PRO A 140 14.50 -3.43 -2.71
C PRO A 140 15.55 -2.47 -2.12
N ASP A 141 16.80 -2.85 -2.25
CA ASP A 141 17.94 -2.04 -1.84
C ASP A 141 19.05 -2.24 -2.87
N ILE A 142 19.62 -1.15 -3.38
CA ILE A 142 20.67 -1.21 -4.40
C ILE A 142 21.98 -1.82 -3.87
N ASN A 143 22.15 -1.85 -2.57
CA ASN A 143 23.36 -2.34 -1.90
C ASN A 143 23.34 -3.85 -1.58
N ILE A 144 22.19 -4.53 -1.78
CA ILE A 144 22.13 -5.98 -1.60
C ILE A 144 22.43 -6.71 -2.90
N ASP A 145 22.71 -8.01 -2.80
CA ASP A 145 22.94 -8.86 -3.97
C ASP A 145 21.68 -8.97 -4.85
N GLU A 146 21.90 -9.24 -6.13
CA GLU A 146 20.81 -9.50 -7.07
C GLU A 146 20.03 -10.75 -6.64
N ILE A 147 18.68 -10.59 -6.53
CA ILE A 147 17.76 -11.70 -6.24
C ILE A 147 17.40 -12.45 -7.53
N SER A 148 17.18 -11.71 -8.61
CA SER A 148 16.87 -12.29 -9.92
C SER A 148 17.10 -11.25 -11.03
N LYS A 149 17.45 -11.75 -12.23
CA LYS A 149 17.47 -10.99 -13.48
C LYS A 149 16.17 -11.12 -14.27
N TYR A 150 15.35 -12.10 -13.91
CA TYR A 150 14.12 -12.45 -14.59
C TYR A 150 12.93 -12.28 -13.68
N GLY A 151 11.78 -11.89 -14.23
CA GLY A 151 10.54 -11.74 -13.51
C GLY A 151 9.62 -10.69 -14.11
N THR A 152 8.36 -10.73 -13.69
CA THR A 152 7.36 -9.74 -14.02
C THR A 152 6.90 -9.00 -12.76
N CYS A 153 6.31 -7.81 -12.93
CA CYS A 153 5.77 -7.02 -11.84
C CYS A 153 4.55 -6.20 -12.33
N LYS A 154 3.75 -5.73 -11.38
CA LYS A 154 2.67 -4.76 -11.64
C LYS A 154 3.17 -3.31 -11.71
N GLY A 155 4.40 -3.05 -11.26
CA GLY A 155 5.02 -1.72 -11.30
C GLY A 155 5.05 -1.14 -12.71
N GLY A 156 4.68 0.11 -12.86
CA GLY A 156 4.54 0.78 -14.15
C GLY A 156 3.32 0.33 -14.98
N LYS A 157 2.84 -0.91 -14.81
CA LYS A 157 1.69 -1.45 -15.58
C LYS A 157 0.35 -1.11 -14.94
N ASN A 158 0.17 -1.43 -13.68
CA ASN A 158 -1.08 -1.27 -12.94
C ASN A 158 -0.98 -0.23 -11.83
N GLN A 159 0.19 0.29 -11.56
CA GLN A 159 0.47 1.29 -10.54
C GLN A 159 1.68 2.13 -10.90
N LEU A 160 1.68 3.35 -10.41
CA LEU A 160 2.82 4.26 -10.34
C LEU A 160 2.87 4.83 -8.93
N ALA A 161 4.00 5.35 -8.52
CA ALA A 161 4.07 6.14 -7.31
C ALA A 161 4.62 7.55 -7.62
N ILE A 162 4.19 8.52 -6.82
CA ILE A 162 4.61 9.91 -6.89
C ILE A 162 5.25 10.23 -5.55
N LEU A 163 6.51 10.58 -5.56
CA LEU A 163 7.26 10.97 -4.37
C LEU A 163 6.92 12.41 -3.97
N VAL A 164 7.35 12.83 -2.79
CA VAL A 164 7.02 14.15 -2.21
C VAL A 164 7.49 15.33 -3.07
N ASP A 165 8.57 15.16 -3.80
CA ASP A 165 9.14 16.13 -4.74
C ASP A 165 8.50 16.08 -6.14
N GLY A 166 7.46 15.26 -6.32
CA GLY A 166 6.77 15.06 -7.59
C GLY A 166 7.43 14.03 -8.51
N THR A 167 8.53 13.39 -8.11
CA THR A 167 9.18 12.34 -8.91
C THR A 167 8.23 11.14 -9.10
N LEU A 168 8.05 10.74 -10.35
CA LEU A 168 7.29 9.56 -10.73
C LEU A 168 8.21 8.35 -10.78
N VAL A 169 7.78 7.25 -10.12
CA VAL A 169 8.48 5.96 -10.08
C VAL A 169 7.50 4.81 -10.38
N PRO A 170 8.00 3.63 -10.81
CA PRO A 170 7.14 2.51 -11.22
C PRO A 170 6.26 1.93 -10.11
N CYS A 171 6.70 2.02 -8.85
CA CYS A 171 5.96 1.45 -7.72
C CYS A 171 6.35 2.11 -6.39
N CYS A 172 5.52 1.89 -5.36
CA CYS A 172 5.73 2.43 -4.02
C CYS A 172 6.95 1.88 -3.27
N LEU A 173 7.59 0.82 -3.76
CA LEU A 173 8.81 0.27 -3.15
C LEU A 173 10.08 1.01 -3.61
N ASP A 174 9.99 1.80 -4.68
CA ASP A 174 11.06 2.67 -5.15
C ASP A 174 10.95 4.06 -4.48
N ASN A 175 11.16 4.07 -3.19
CA ASN A 175 10.95 5.25 -2.35
C ASN A 175 12.09 6.29 -2.40
N ASP A 176 13.21 5.94 -3.03
CA ASP A 176 14.37 6.82 -3.19
C ASP A 176 14.53 7.31 -4.63
N GLY A 177 13.60 6.92 -5.53
CA GLY A 177 13.55 7.44 -6.90
C GLY A 177 14.61 6.88 -7.86
N TYR A 178 15.10 5.66 -7.60
CA TYR A 178 16.09 5.02 -8.49
C TYR A 178 15.61 4.86 -9.93
N ASN A 179 14.34 4.53 -10.11
CA ASN A 179 13.73 4.40 -11.42
C ASN A 179 12.91 5.64 -11.79
N LYS A 180 13.51 6.81 -11.70
CA LYS A 180 12.85 8.07 -12.08
C LYS A 180 12.31 7.98 -13.51
N LEU A 181 11.00 8.13 -13.65
CA LEU A 181 10.29 8.15 -14.93
C LEU A 181 10.07 9.56 -15.47
N GLY A 182 10.00 10.54 -14.58
CA GLY A 182 9.75 11.95 -14.83
C GLY A 182 9.34 12.65 -13.54
N ASN A 183 8.79 13.86 -13.66
CA ASN A 183 8.26 14.61 -12.51
C ASN A 183 6.90 15.20 -12.88
N ILE A 184 5.88 14.96 -12.01
CA ILE A 184 4.48 15.37 -12.25
C ILE A 184 4.31 16.90 -12.24
N PHE A 185 5.22 17.64 -11.62
CA PHE A 185 5.20 19.11 -11.64
C PHE A 185 5.79 19.71 -12.91
N GLU A 186 6.72 18.98 -13.57
CA GLU A 186 7.46 19.44 -14.76
C GLU A 186 6.78 18.99 -16.06
N SER A 187 6.08 17.83 -16.06
CA SER A 187 5.48 17.21 -17.24
C SER A 187 4.07 16.73 -16.96
N ASP A 188 3.27 16.54 -18.00
CA ASP A 188 2.02 15.79 -17.89
C ASP A 188 2.29 14.28 -17.80
N LEU A 189 1.33 13.56 -17.22
CA LEU A 189 1.47 12.11 -17.02
C LEU A 189 1.54 11.35 -18.35
N GLU A 190 0.85 11.82 -19.38
CA GLU A 190 0.86 11.19 -20.70
C GLU A 190 2.26 11.17 -21.32
N SER A 191 2.97 12.29 -21.24
CA SER A 191 4.36 12.40 -21.70
C SER A 191 5.28 11.44 -20.95
N VAL A 192 5.10 11.28 -19.64
CA VAL A 192 5.85 10.31 -18.82
C VAL A 192 5.57 8.88 -19.26
N LEU A 193 4.29 8.52 -19.47
CA LEU A 193 3.88 7.18 -19.92
C LEU A 193 4.37 6.85 -21.36
N LYS A 194 4.68 7.86 -22.17
CA LYS A 194 5.29 7.72 -23.51
C LYS A 194 6.81 7.73 -23.48
N SER A 195 7.44 8.01 -22.36
CA SER A 195 8.89 8.11 -22.23
C SER A 195 9.61 6.78 -22.48
N ASN A 196 10.87 6.87 -22.93
CA ASN A 196 11.71 5.68 -23.12
C ASN A 196 11.97 4.94 -21.80
N ASN A 197 12.16 5.66 -20.71
CA ASN A 197 12.39 5.07 -19.38
C ASN A 197 11.21 4.23 -18.94
N TYR A 198 9.99 4.76 -19.05
CA TYR A 198 8.77 4.04 -18.73
C TYR A 198 8.61 2.78 -19.60
N ARG A 199 8.70 2.95 -20.94
CA ARG A 199 8.56 1.84 -21.89
C ARG A 199 9.58 0.74 -21.66
N LYS A 200 10.84 1.09 -21.37
CA LYS A 200 11.90 0.13 -21.07
C LYS A 200 11.55 -0.78 -19.89
N ILE A 201 11.04 -0.19 -18.79
CA ILE A 201 10.66 -0.95 -17.59
C ILE A 201 9.45 -1.83 -17.87
N VAL A 202 8.39 -1.28 -18.46
CA VAL A 202 7.15 -2.02 -18.74
C VAL A 202 7.40 -3.16 -19.75
N ASN A 203 8.16 -2.89 -20.82
CA ASN A 203 8.53 -3.92 -21.81
C ASN A 203 9.41 -5.01 -21.16
N GLY A 204 10.32 -4.64 -20.28
CA GLY A 204 11.08 -5.61 -19.50
C GLY A 204 10.17 -6.56 -18.74
N PHE A 205 9.22 -6.05 -17.95
CA PHE A 205 8.25 -6.88 -17.23
C PHE A 205 7.36 -7.73 -18.13
N ASN A 206 6.97 -7.20 -19.30
CA ASN A 206 6.16 -7.97 -20.26
C ASN A 206 6.93 -9.13 -20.87
N ASN A 207 8.26 -9.01 -20.96
CA ASN A 207 9.15 -10.05 -21.48
C ASN A 207 9.83 -10.87 -20.38
N ASN A 208 9.34 -10.78 -19.13
CA ASN A 208 9.90 -11.48 -17.98
C ASN A 208 11.38 -11.13 -17.69
N ILE A 209 11.78 -9.88 -17.94
CA ILE A 209 13.14 -9.37 -17.73
C ILE A 209 13.12 -8.18 -16.77
N LEU A 210 13.94 -8.23 -15.74
CA LEU A 210 14.13 -7.13 -14.80
C LEU A 210 15.24 -6.20 -15.31
N VAL A 211 14.85 -5.11 -15.95
CA VAL A 211 15.79 -4.15 -16.57
C VAL A 211 16.42 -3.17 -15.59
N SER A 212 15.79 -2.96 -14.45
CA SER A 212 16.26 -2.04 -13.41
C SER A 212 17.11 -2.78 -12.37
N GLU A 213 18.22 -2.18 -11.97
CA GLU A 213 19.08 -2.72 -10.91
C GLU A 213 18.35 -2.85 -9.56
N LEU A 214 17.47 -1.89 -9.22
CA LEU A 214 16.64 -1.98 -8.02
C LEU A 214 15.64 -3.13 -8.12
N CYS A 215 15.00 -3.32 -9.28
CA CYS A 215 14.03 -4.42 -9.46
C CYS A 215 14.67 -5.79 -9.37
N LYS A 216 15.92 -5.96 -9.84
CA LYS A 216 16.68 -7.20 -9.68
C LYS A 216 16.97 -7.58 -8.22
N ARG A 217 16.93 -6.60 -7.32
CA ARG A 217 17.17 -6.72 -5.88
C ARG A 217 15.89 -6.67 -5.03
N CYS A 218 14.72 -6.77 -5.67
CA CYS A 218 13.43 -6.67 -5.01
C CYS A 218 12.87 -8.05 -4.65
N GLY A 219 12.75 -8.36 -3.35
CA GLY A 219 12.16 -9.61 -2.90
C GLY A 219 10.67 -9.76 -3.22
N TYR A 220 9.97 -8.65 -3.46
CA TYR A 220 8.56 -8.64 -3.81
C TYR A 220 8.26 -9.33 -5.15
N ILE A 221 9.25 -9.43 -6.04
CA ILE A 221 9.13 -10.09 -7.34
C ILE A 221 8.71 -11.56 -7.21
N LYS A 222 9.09 -12.23 -6.11
CA LYS A 222 8.74 -13.63 -5.83
C LYS A 222 7.23 -13.88 -5.69
N ARG A 223 6.42 -12.81 -5.53
CA ARG A 223 4.95 -12.90 -5.44
C ARG A 223 4.26 -13.00 -6.79
N PHE A 224 4.96 -12.68 -7.86
CA PHE A 224 4.44 -12.78 -9.22
C PHE A 224 4.93 -14.08 -9.84
N LYS A 225 4.05 -15.07 -9.92
CA LYS A 225 4.34 -16.34 -10.61
C LYS A 225 4.53 -16.06 -12.10
N GLY A 226 5.73 -16.23 -12.56
CA GLY A 226 6.15 -16.00 -13.95
C GLY A 226 7.67 -16.06 -14.09
N GLY A 227 8.38 -16.22 -13.01
CA GLY A 227 9.82 -16.39 -12.97
C GLY A 227 10.17 -17.66 -12.22
N ILE A 228 10.37 -18.67 -12.92
CA ILE A 228 11.14 -19.92 -12.90
C ILE A 228 10.25 -21.06 -13.33
#